data_65718c4f5b13b4279bfcd79d6a1c69e0
#
_entry.id   65718c4f5b13b4279bfcd79d6a1c69e0
#
_cell.length_a   1.000
_cell.length_b   1.000
_cell.length_c   1.000
_cell.angle_alpha   90.00
_cell.angle_beta   90.00
_cell.angle_gamma   90.00
#
_symmetry.space_group_name_H-M   'P 1'
#
loop_
_entity.id
_entity.type
_entity.pdbx_description
1 polymer ?
#
loop_
_entity_poly.entity_id
_entity_poly.type
_entity_poly.pdbx_seq_one_letter_code
_entity_poly.pdbx_strand_id
1 'polypeptide(L)'
;MMHNKLILKQDMLDAFKKLGMQQGMTVMVHSSLSNLGYVCGGAQTVIRALLEAVTREGTIVMATESWKNLDPDAGVHNEVGSDDWQAIRDNWPAFEQSPSRSKVRLENTTLRLIRQRELVDFAVEWMEKNRK
;
A
#
# COMPACT_ATOMS: atom_id res chain seq x y z
N MET A 1 -10.85 -25.21 13.09
CA MET A 1 -9.45 -24.77 13.01
C MET A 1 -9.26 -23.97 11.74
N MET A 2 -8.94 -22.71 11.87
CA MET A 2 -8.48 -21.95 10.72
C MET A 2 -7.02 -22.34 10.47
N HIS A 3 -6.77 -23.10 9.42
CA HIS A 3 -5.42 -23.26 8.92
C HIS A 3 -5.03 -21.98 8.21
N ASN A 4 -4.20 -21.17 8.85
CA ASN A 4 -3.55 -20.07 8.17
C ASN A 4 -2.63 -20.68 7.10
N LYS A 5 -3.02 -20.55 5.86
CA LYS A 5 -2.23 -21.03 4.75
C LYS A 5 -0.90 -20.26 4.70
N LEU A 6 0.18 -21.01 4.54
CA LEU A 6 1.49 -20.43 4.33
C LEU A 6 1.58 -19.78 2.95
N ILE A 7 1.95 -18.51 2.92
CA ILE A 7 2.14 -17.76 1.68
C ILE A 7 3.58 -17.98 1.19
N LEU A 8 3.71 -18.47 -0.03
CA LEU A 8 4.99 -18.65 -0.69
C LEU A 8 5.30 -17.46 -1.61
N LYS A 9 6.58 -17.30 -1.97
CA LYS A 9 6.99 -16.28 -2.95
C LYS A 9 6.18 -16.36 -4.25
N GLN A 10 5.91 -17.58 -4.74
CA GLN A 10 5.14 -17.79 -5.95
C GLN A 10 3.70 -17.30 -5.83
N ASP A 11 3.07 -17.50 -4.67
CA ASP A 11 1.72 -16.99 -4.42
C ASP A 11 1.67 -15.46 -4.52
N MET A 12 2.71 -14.80 -4.03
CA MET A 12 2.84 -13.35 -4.11
C MET A 12 3.08 -12.88 -5.54
N LEU A 13 3.95 -13.55 -6.29
CA LEU A 13 4.22 -13.23 -7.69
C LEU A 13 2.97 -13.38 -8.55
N ASP A 14 2.20 -14.44 -8.34
CA ASP A 14 0.93 -14.66 -9.03
C ASP A 14 -0.09 -13.56 -8.70
N ALA A 15 -0.17 -13.17 -7.43
CA ALA A 15 -1.04 -12.08 -6.99
C ALA A 15 -0.62 -10.73 -7.58
N PHE A 16 0.67 -10.42 -7.62
CA PHE A 16 1.19 -9.18 -8.22
C PHE A 16 0.91 -9.13 -9.72
N LYS A 17 1.03 -10.25 -10.41
CA LYS A 17 0.70 -10.34 -11.83
C LYS A 17 -0.79 -10.09 -12.08
N LYS A 18 -1.67 -10.69 -11.30
CA LYS A 18 -3.11 -10.44 -11.36
C LYS A 18 -3.47 -9.00 -11.02
N LEU A 19 -2.70 -8.38 -10.13
CA LEU A 19 -2.86 -7.00 -9.73
C LEU A 19 -2.48 -6.02 -10.85
N GLY A 20 -1.69 -6.46 -11.82
CA GLY A 20 -1.24 -5.66 -12.95
C GLY A 20 0.16 -5.10 -12.81
N MET A 21 0.96 -5.60 -11.85
CA MET A 21 2.36 -5.23 -11.77
C MET A 21 3.13 -5.74 -12.99
N GLN A 22 3.94 -4.87 -13.57
CA GLN A 22 4.70 -5.14 -14.78
C GLN A 22 6.17 -4.82 -14.59
N GLN A 23 7.00 -5.47 -15.40
CA GLN A 23 8.41 -5.18 -15.54
C GLN A 23 8.64 -3.68 -15.79
N GLY A 24 9.63 -3.11 -15.13
CA GLY A 24 10.03 -1.71 -15.32
C GLY A 24 9.21 -0.69 -14.52
N MET A 25 8.16 -1.12 -13.81
CA MET A 25 7.36 -0.21 -12.98
C MET A 25 8.17 0.37 -11.82
N THR A 26 7.88 1.61 -11.48
CA THR A 26 8.26 2.19 -10.19
C THR A 26 7.07 2.09 -9.24
N VAL A 27 7.24 1.35 -8.16
CA VAL A 27 6.16 1.05 -7.22
C VAL A 27 6.52 1.54 -5.83
N MET A 28 5.69 2.39 -5.26
CA MET A 28 5.77 2.76 -3.85
C MET A 28 4.92 1.79 -3.04
N VAL A 29 5.53 1.14 -2.06
CA VAL A 29 4.89 0.06 -1.29
C VAL A 29 4.55 0.53 0.10
N HIS A 30 3.29 0.39 0.46
CA HIS A 30 2.80 0.49 1.82
C HIS A 30 2.28 -0.89 2.25
N SER A 31 2.89 -1.49 3.24
CA SER A 31 2.51 -2.84 3.65
C SER A 31 2.63 -3.03 5.15
N SER A 32 1.86 -3.99 5.64
CA SER A 32 2.00 -4.54 6.97
C SER A 32 2.20 -6.06 6.85
N LEU A 33 3.37 -6.55 7.28
CA LEU A 33 3.68 -7.97 7.20
C LEU A 33 2.70 -8.82 8.01
N SER A 34 2.28 -8.34 9.17
CA SER A 34 1.32 -9.03 10.03
C SER A 34 -0.05 -9.20 9.36
N ASN A 35 -0.47 -8.24 8.54
CA ASN A 35 -1.73 -8.31 7.80
C ASN A 35 -1.66 -9.28 6.61
N LEU A 36 -0.48 -9.54 6.06
CA LEU A 36 -0.28 -10.55 5.03
C LEU A 36 -0.51 -11.96 5.56
N GLY A 37 -0.23 -12.19 6.84
CA GLY A 37 -0.28 -13.50 7.46
C GLY A 37 1.10 -14.19 7.49
N TYR A 38 1.11 -15.51 7.38
CA TYR A 38 2.35 -16.28 7.43
C TYR A 38 3.01 -16.34 6.05
N VAL A 39 4.07 -15.55 5.87
CA VAL A 39 4.89 -15.57 4.67
C VAL A 39 6.14 -16.41 4.92
N CYS A 40 6.35 -17.40 4.09
CA CYS A 40 7.56 -18.23 4.14
C CYS A 40 8.80 -17.39 3.84
N GLY A 41 9.70 -17.27 4.81
CA GLY A 41 10.88 -16.39 4.71
C GLY A 41 10.62 -14.93 5.12
N GLY A 42 9.41 -14.59 5.57
CA GLY A 42 9.09 -13.29 6.16
C GLY A 42 9.27 -12.11 5.20
N ALA A 43 9.71 -10.98 5.76
CA ALA A 43 9.86 -9.73 5.01
C ALA A 43 10.82 -9.83 3.81
N GLN A 44 11.87 -10.64 3.91
CA GLN A 44 12.79 -10.84 2.79
C GLN A 44 12.09 -11.43 1.56
N THR A 45 11.18 -12.38 1.77
CA THR A 45 10.41 -13.01 0.69
C THR A 45 9.51 -11.97 0.01
N VAL A 46 8.86 -11.11 0.79
CA VAL A 46 8.03 -10.03 0.25
C VAL A 46 8.86 -9.08 -0.63
N ILE A 47 10.01 -8.64 -0.13
CA ILE A 47 10.90 -7.75 -0.87
C ILE A 47 11.41 -8.42 -2.15
N ARG A 48 11.82 -9.68 -2.07
CA ARG A 48 12.30 -10.44 -3.24
C ARG A 48 11.19 -10.60 -4.29
N ALA A 49 9.97 -10.89 -3.88
CA ALA A 49 8.84 -10.99 -4.80
C ALA A 49 8.55 -9.66 -5.50
N LEU A 50 8.58 -8.55 -4.76
CA LEU A 50 8.40 -7.22 -5.34
C LEU A 50 9.49 -6.87 -6.35
N LEU A 51 10.75 -7.10 -6.00
CA LEU A 51 11.89 -6.85 -6.90
C LEU A 51 11.84 -7.73 -8.16
N GLU A 52 11.45 -9.00 -8.01
CA GLU A 52 11.28 -9.91 -9.13
C GLU A 52 10.13 -9.48 -10.06
N ALA A 53 9.03 -8.99 -9.48
CA ALA A 53 7.88 -8.52 -10.27
C ALA A 53 8.20 -7.32 -11.15
N VAL A 54 8.98 -6.35 -10.65
CA VAL A 54 9.37 -5.17 -11.41
C VAL A 54 10.66 -5.34 -12.21
N THR A 55 11.43 -6.37 -11.93
CA THR A 55 12.74 -6.69 -12.53
C THR A 55 13.82 -5.64 -12.27
N ARG A 56 15.00 -5.79 -12.89
CA ARG A 56 16.11 -4.84 -12.75
C ARG A 56 15.80 -3.46 -13.35
N GLU A 57 14.83 -3.39 -14.23
CA GLU A 57 14.43 -2.16 -14.92
C GLU A 57 13.42 -1.35 -14.11
N GLY A 58 12.85 -1.96 -13.08
CA GLY A 58 11.90 -1.32 -12.17
C GLY A 58 12.53 -0.84 -10.87
N THR A 59 11.73 -0.13 -10.10
CA THR A 59 12.15 0.44 -8.82
C THR A 59 11.09 0.18 -7.76
N ILE A 60 11.51 -0.28 -6.59
CA ILE A 60 10.67 -0.36 -5.40
C ILE A 60 11.05 0.76 -4.46
N VAL A 61 10.06 1.53 -4.02
CA VAL A 61 10.21 2.60 -3.04
C VAL A 61 9.43 2.21 -1.78
N MET A 62 10.10 2.25 -0.65
CA MET A 62 9.49 1.97 0.65
C MET A 62 9.78 3.12 1.60
N ALA A 63 8.76 3.65 2.25
CA ALA A 63 8.93 4.63 3.29
C ALA A 63 9.46 3.93 4.55
N THR A 64 10.53 4.45 5.10
CA THR A 64 11.02 4.06 6.43
C THR A 64 10.50 5.09 7.43
N GLU A 65 9.37 4.80 8.05
CA GLU A 65 8.81 5.67 9.08
C GLU A 65 9.54 5.43 10.39
N SER A 66 10.39 6.37 10.75
CA SER A 66 11.12 6.34 12.02
C SER A 66 10.55 7.38 12.98
N TRP A 67 9.43 7.04 13.61
CA TRP A 67 8.80 7.87 14.63
C TRP A 67 9.74 8.19 15.81
N LYS A 68 10.75 7.34 16.04
CA LYS A 68 11.77 7.54 17.08
C LYS A 68 12.72 8.71 16.81
N ASN A 69 12.81 9.13 15.55
CA ASN A 69 13.69 10.24 15.14
C ASN A 69 12.92 11.57 15.05
N LEU A 70 11.64 11.58 15.34
CA LEU A 70 10.87 12.81 15.42
C LEU A 70 11.07 13.44 16.78
N ASP A 71 11.50 14.69 16.78
CA ASP A 71 11.58 15.50 17.99
C ASP A 71 10.14 15.78 18.48
N PRO A 72 9.77 15.32 19.68
CA PRO A 72 8.43 15.54 20.21
C PRO A 72 8.10 17.03 20.41
N ASP A 73 9.13 17.87 20.53
CA ASP A 73 8.97 19.32 20.71
C ASP A 73 8.89 20.09 19.39
N ALA A 74 9.15 19.43 18.26
CA ALA A 74 9.13 20.07 16.94
C ALA A 74 7.73 20.38 16.40
N GLY A 75 6.66 20.02 17.09
CA GLY A 75 5.28 20.36 16.74
C GLY A 75 4.73 19.71 15.46
N VAL A 76 5.51 18.85 14.82
CA VAL A 76 5.17 18.23 13.51
C VAL A 76 3.92 17.35 13.60
N HIS A 77 3.58 16.87 14.79
CA HIS A 77 2.42 16.00 14.99
C HIS A 77 1.08 16.75 15.08
N ASN A 78 1.11 18.07 15.25
CA ASN A 78 -0.09 18.85 15.51
C ASN A 78 -0.65 19.55 14.28
N GLU A 79 0.04 19.50 13.15
CA GLU A 79 -0.35 20.22 11.93
C GLU A 79 -1.28 19.40 11.01
N VAL A 80 -1.25 18.07 11.13
CA VAL A 80 -2.22 17.20 10.44
C VAL A 80 -3.35 16.91 11.42
N GLY A 81 -4.41 17.69 11.34
CA GLY A 81 -5.58 17.51 12.19
C GLY A 81 -6.12 16.08 12.11
N SER A 82 -6.46 15.50 13.25
CA SER A 82 -7.09 14.19 13.32
C SER A 82 -8.35 14.10 12.44
N ASP A 83 -9.00 15.22 12.22
CA ASP A 83 -10.23 15.36 11.44
C ASP A 83 -9.98 15.18 9.93
N ASP A 84 -8.84 15.64 9.41
CA ASP A 84 -8.44 15.44 8.01
C ASP A 84 -8.20 13.95 7.72
N TRP A 85 -7.56 13.24 8.63
CA TRP A 85 -7.35 11.79 8.51
C TRP A 85 -8.64 11.00 8.58
N GLN A 86 -9.53 11.37 9.49
CA GLN A 86 -10.84 10.74 9.62
C GLN A 86 -11.66 10.94 8.34
N ALA A 87 -11.66 12.15 7.82
CA ALA A 87 -12.39 12.50 6.61
C ALA A 87 -11.88 11.74 5.38
N ILE A 88 -10.56 11.57 5.23
CA ILE A 88 -9.97 10.76 4.15
C ILE A 88 -10.37 9.29 4.31
N ARG A 89 -10.33 8.77 5.51
CA ARG A 89 -10.71 7.39 5.82
C ARG A 89 -12.18 7.14 5.49
N ASP A 90 -13.05 8.04 5.88
CA ASP A 90 -14.51 7.90 5.69
C ASP A 90 -14.90 7.98 4.20
N ASN A 91 -14.08 8.66 3.39
CA ASN A 91 -14.31 8.78 1.95
C ASN A 91 -13.60 7.70 1.11
N TRP A 92 -12.81 6.86 1.73
CA TRP A 92 -12.12 5.75 1.08
C TRP A 92 -13.07 4.81 0.32
N PRO A 93 -14.27 4.51 0.80
CA PRO A 93 -15.22 3.68 0.05
C PRO A 93 -15.60 4.24 -1.32
N ALA A 94 -15.68 5.55 -1.49
CA ALA A 94 -15.93 6.16 -2.80
C ALA A 94 -14.77 5.96 -3.76
N PHE A 95 -13.54 6.11 -3.27
CA PHE A 95 -12.33 5.82 -4.04
C PHE A 95 -12.19 4.32 -4.36
N GLU A 96 -12.66 3.46 -3.46
CA GLU A 96 -12.69 2.01 -3.66
C GLU A 96 -13.48 1.57 -4.91
N GLN A 97 -14.41 2.37 -5.39
CA GLN A 97 -15.21 2.10 -6.58
C GLN A 97 -14.61 2.72 -7.85
N SER A 98 -13.51 3.46 -7.72
CA SER A 98 -12.86 4.09 -8.88
C SER A 98 -12.26 3.03 -9.82
N PRO A 99 -12.45 3.15 -11.16
CA PRO A 99 -11.86 2.22 -12.11
C PRO A 99 -10.34 2.33 -12.25
N SER A 100 -9.73 3.33 -11.63
CA SER A 100 -8.30 3.61 -11.72
C SER A 100 -7.41 2.68 -10.90
N ARG A 101 -8.01 1.76 -10.16
CA ARG A 101 -7.28 0.83 -9.30
C ARG A 101 -7.61 -0.62 -9.59
N SER A 102 -6.67 -1.49 -9.30
CA SER A 102 -6.87 -2.93 -9.26
C SER A 102 -6.71 -3.47 -7.84
N LYS A 103 -7.41 -4.53 -7.53
CA LYS A 103 -7.29 -5.23 -6.25
C LYS A 103 -7.31 -6.74 -6.45
N VAL A 104 -6.54 -7.43 -5.63
CA VAL A 104 -6.46 -8.90 -5.62
C VAL A 104 -6.50 -9.38 -4.17
N ARG A 105 -7.27 -10.41 -3.92
CA ARG A 105 -7.29 -11.08 -2.62
C ARG A 105 -6.12 -12.06 -2.53
N LEU A 106 -5.31 -11.93 -1.49
CA LEU A 106 -4.26 -12.89 -1.13
C LEU A 106 -4.52 -13.36 0.30
N GLU A 107 -5.04 -14.57 0.44
CA GLU A 107 -5.47 -15.12 1.73
C GLU A 107 -6.38 -14.16 2.52
N ASN A 108 -5.94 -13.67 3.64
CA ASN A 108 -6.74 -12.80 4.51
C ASN A 108 -6.59 -11.30 4.23
N THR A 109 -5.77 -10.95 3.24
CA THR A 109 -5.53 -9.55 2.91
C THR A 109 -5.95 -9.21 1.49
N THR A 110 -6.21 -7.95 1.24
CA THR A 110 -6.46 -7.42 -0.09
C THR A 110 -5.28 -6.58 -0.53
N LEU A 111 -4.67 -6.95 -1.64
CA LEU A 111 -3.64 -6.15 -2.30
C LEU A 111 -4.31 -5.15 -3.23
N ARG A 112 -3.81 -3.93 -3.25
CA ARG A 112 -4.30 -2.86 -4.11
C ARG A 112 -3.15 -2.25 -4.87
N LEU A 113 -3.34 -2.03 -6.16
CA LEU A 113 -2.44 -1.25 -7.01
C LEU A 113 -3.18 -0.02 -7.49
N ILE A 114 -2.64 1.15 -7.19
CA ILE A 114 -3.27 2.44 -7.46
C ILE A 114 -2.29 3.30 -8.23
N ARG A 115 -2.75 3.94 -9.30
CA ARG A 115 -1.94 4.92 -10.01
C ARG A 115 -1.78 6.17 -9.15
N GLN A 116 -0.55 6.55 -8.87
CA GLN A 116 -0.24 7.66 -7.97
C GLN A 116 -0.90 8.98 -8.41
N ARG A 117 -0.84 9.31 -9.69
CA ARG A 117 -1.44 10.53 -10.20
C ARG A 117 -2.95 10.60 -9.91
N GLU A 118 -3.65 9.52 -10.20
CA GLU A 118 -5.09 9.44 -9.99
C GLU A 118 -5.47 9.49 -8.50
N LEU A 119 -4.65 8.90 -7.64
CA LEU A 119 -4.82 9.00 -6.19
C LEU A 119 -4.65 10.43 -5.69
N VAL A 120 -3.63 11.13 -6.16
CA VAL A 120 -3.35 12.52 -5.80
C VAL A 120 -4.48 13.43 -6.29
N ASP A 121 -4.89 13.29 -7.54
CA ASP A 121 -5.96 14.09 -8.13
C ASP A 121 -7.28 13.89 -7.36
N PHE A 122 -7.61 12.65 -7.03
CA PHE A 122 -8.76 12.34 -6.18
C PHE A 122 -8.68 13.02 -4.81
N ALA A 123 -7.54 12.92 -4.14
CA ALA A 123 -7.34 13.49 -2.81
C ALA A 123 -7.45 15.02 -2.84
N VAL A 124 -6.88 15.66 -3.85
CA VAL A 124 -6.96 17.13 -4.03
C VAL A 124 -8.40 17.57 -4.26
N GLU A 125 -9.11 16.96 -5.19
CA GLU A 125 -10.52 17.26 -5.45
C GLU A 125 -11.39 17.06 -4.21
N TRP A 126 -11.13 15.97 -3.49
CA TRP A 126 -11.88 15.68 -2.28
C TRP A 126 -11.64 16.74 -1.20
N MET A 127 -10.39 17.17 -1.00
CA MET A 127 -10.03 18.22 -0.05
C MET A 127 -10.67 19.57 -0.43
N GLU A 128 -10.66 19.93 -1.72
CA GLU A 128 -11.29 21.17 -2.20
C GLU A 128 -12.79 21.22 -1.91
N LYS A 129 -13.46 20.08 -2.04
CA LYS A 129 -14.91 19.98 -1.81
C LYS A 129 -15.30 19.91 -0.33
N ASN A 130 -14.45 19.35 0.52
CA ASN A 130 -14.80 18.97 1.89
C ASN A 130 -14.01 19.74 2.97
N ARG A 131 -12.96 20.44 2.60
CA ARG A 131 -12.19 21.28 3.52
C ARG A 131 -12.92 22.62 3.72
N LYS A 132 -13.30 22.83 4.95
CA LYS A 132 -13.88 24.12 5.37
C LYS A 132 -12.81 25.15 5.65
#